data_ef3e6627c925f74ba91b20ae6b78e3d9
#
_entry.id   ef3e6627c925f74ba91b20ae6b78e3d9
#
_cell.length_a   1.000
_cell.length_b   1.000
_cell.length_c   1.000
_cell.angle_alpha   90.00
_cell.angle_beta   90.00
_cell.angle_gamma   90.00
#
_symmetry.space_group_name_H-M   'P 1'
#
loop_
_entity.id
_entity.type
_entity.pdbx_description
1 polymer ?
#
loop_
_entity_poly.entity_id
_entity_poly.type
_entity_poly.pdbx_seq_one_letter_code
_entity_poly.pdbx_strand_id
1 'polypeptide(L)'
;DARIKDSFELAKEQGVKFEFIKTNLGENVHPNTVKMEMILEDGSKSTVMGASIGGGNIKLTEMDGLALDFNGSRSAVVLEIKDIPGAIAFITGILGHNNKNISMISTNKPAKSEYTFLTIETEDELESSLIEQLRKFEVVAKVVVLDKF
;
A
#
# COMPACT_ATOMS: atom_id res chain seq x y z
N ASP A 1 2.82 19.82 -5.89
CA ASP A 1 2.78 20.69 -4.71
C ASP A 1 3.87 21.75 -4.82
N ALA A 2 3.50 23.04 -4.58
CA ALA A 2 4.45 24.16 -4.65
C ALA A 2 5.58 24.07 -3.59
N ARG A 3 5.39 23.27 -2.54
CA ARG A 3 6.35 23.05 -1.45
C ARG A 3 7.44 22.03 -1.76
N ILE A 4 7.42 21.38 -2.93
CA ILE A 4 8.45 20.39 -3.29
C ILE A 4 9.86 20.95 -3.18
N LYS A 5 10.06 22.21 -3.58
CA LYS A 5 11.36 22.90 -3.48
C LYS A 5 11.87 23.05 -2.03
N ASP A 6 10.97 23.09 -1.07
CA ASP A 6 11.25 23.32 0.36
C ASP A 6 11.18 21.99 1.15
N SER A 7 11.03 20.84 0.45
CA SER A 7 10.78 19.54 1.07
C SER A 7 11.87 19.07 2.03
N PHE A 8 13.12 19.38 1.77
CA PHE A 8 14.23 19.02 2.66
C PHE A 8 14.25 19.81 3.95
N GLU A 9 13.89 21.09 3.89
CA GLU A 9 13.77 21.94 5.08
C GLU A 9 12.58 21.50 5.92
N LEU A 10 11.44 21.25 5.29
CA LEU A 10 10.25 20.73 5.97
C LEU A 10 10.50 19.37 6.64
N ALA A 11 11.21 18.45 5.96
CA ALA A 11 11.58 17.18 6.55
C ALA A 11 12.45 17.37 7.80
N LYS A 12 13.43 18.27 7.74
CA LYS A 12 14.32 18.58 8.87
C LYS A 12 13.56 19.20 10.04
N GLU A 13 12.64 20.14 9.78
CA GLU A 13 11.79 20.77 10.80
C GLU A 13 10.90 19.74 11.51
N GLN A 14 10.42 18.74 10.77
CA GLN A 14 9.63 17.63 11.31
C GLN A 14 10.47 16.51 11.92
N GLY A 15 11.80 16.66 12.00
CA GLY A 15 12.69 15.66 12.57
C GLY A 15 12.90 14.42 11.70
N VAL A 16 12.48 14.44 10.44
CA VAL A 16 12.69 13.35 9.50
C VAL A 16 14.15 13.34 9.04
N LYS A 17 14.84 12.22 9.27
CA LYS A 17 16.20 11.99 8.76
C LYS A 17 16.12 11.16 7.50
N PHE A 18 16.82 11.53 6.46
CA PHE A 18 16.83 10.80 5.20
C PHE A 18 18.22 10.82 4.55
N GLU A 19 18.45 9.83 3.71
CA GLU A 19 19.65 9.68 2.90
C GLU A 19 19.26 9.20 1.51
N PHE A 20 19.90 9.70 0.47
CA PHE A 20 19.74 9.22 -0.90
C PHE A 20 20.90 8.32 -1.30
N ILE A 21 20.57 7.06 -1.63
CA ILE A 21 21.54 6.08 -2.07
C ILE A 21 21.28 5.76 -3.54
N LYS A 22 22.23 6.08 -4.41
CA LYS A 22 22.14 5.69 -5.81
C LYS A 22 22.43 4.20 -5.94
N THR A 23 21.44 3.46 -6.45
CA THR A 23 21.53 2.01 -6.60
C THR A 23 20.90 1.53 -7.92
N ASN A 24 21.19 0.29 -8.29
CA ASN A 24 20.52 -0.39 -9.39
C ASN A 24 19.44 -1.31 -8.80
N LEU A 25 18.19 -1.04 -9.13
CA LEU A 25 17.01 -1.82 -8.67
C LEU A 25 16.65 -2.96 -9.62
N GLY A 26 17.45 -3.20 -10.66
CA GLY A 26 17.23 -4.25 -11.65
C GLY A 26 16.75 -3.74 -13.01
N GLU A 27 16.78 -4.62 -14.00
CA GLU A 27 16.50 -4.26 -15.41
C GLU A 27 14.99 -4.15 -15.70
N ASN A 28 14.14 -4.74 -14.87
CA ASN A 28 12.70 -4.80 -15.08
C ASN A 28 11.92 -3.70 -14.35
N VAL A 29 12.60 -2.72 -13.76
CA VAL A 29 11.97 -1.59 -13.07
C VAL A 29 11.99 -0.34 -13.96
N HIS A 30 10.99 0.52 -13.75
CA HIS A 30 10.95 1.80 -14.46
C HIS A 30 12.19 2.66 -14.10
N PRO A 31 12.84 3.37 -15.04
CA PRO A 31 14.07 4.13 -14.77
C PRO A 31 13.95 5.16 -13.63
N ASN A 32 12.76 5.71 -13.43
CA ASN A 32 12.49 6.68 -12.37
C ASN A 32 11.88 6.02 -11.13
N THR A 33 12.35 4.82 -10.77
CA THR A 33 11.91 4.12 -9.57
C THR A 33 12.72 4.54 -8.35
N VAL A 34 12.03 4.72 -7.24
CA VAL A 34 12.61 4.94 -5.91
C VAL A 34 12.15 3.82 -4.98
N LYS A 35 13.08 3.23 -4.27
CA LYS A 35 12.81 2.37 -3.12
C LYS A 35 13.01 3.20 -1.85
N MET A 36 12.00 3.28 -1.03
CA MET A 36 12.04 3.95 0.28
C MET A 36 12.06 2.89 1.38
N GLU A 37 13.06 2.94 2.23
CA GLU A 37 13.15 2.14 3.45
C GLU A 37 12.92 3.09 4.62
N MET A 38 11.85 2.88 5.36
CA MET A 38 11.41 3.75 6.43
C MET A 38 11.54 3.04 7.78
N ILE A 39 11.99 3.78 8.78
CA ILE A 39 11.93 3.37 10.19
C ILE A 39 10.92 4.29 10.85
N LEU A 40 9.83 3.73 11.33
CA LEU A 40 8.75 4.46 11.97
C LEU A 40 9.09 4.78 13.44
N GLU A 41 8.32 5.65 14.07
CA GLU A 41 8.57 6.08 15.47
C GLU A 41 8.53 4.93 16.47
N ASP A 42 7.72 3.91 16.21
CA ASP A 42 7.64 2.69 17.03
C ASP A 42 8.78 1.69 16.78
N GLY A 43 9.74 2.04 15.91
CA GLY A 43 10.86 1.20 15.52
C GLY A 43 10.54 0.15 14.46
N SER A 44 9.30 0.06 14.03
CA SER A 44 8.92 -0.83 12.91
C SER A 44 9.53 -0.33 11.60
N LYS A 45 9.72 -1.25 10.65
CA LYS A 45 10.26 -0.93 9.33
C LYS A 45 9.19 -1.16 8.28
N SER A 46 9.17 -0.27 7.29
CA SER A 46 8.35 -0.42 6.09
C SER A 46 9.18 -0.08 4.87
N THR A 47 8.92 -0.79 3.79
CA THR A 47 9.57 -0.58 2.50
C THR A 47 8.51 -0.32 1.45
N VAL A 48 8.70 0.74 0.69
CA VAL A 48 7.81 1.08 -0.44
C VAL A 48 8.64 1.31 -1.68
N MET A 49 8.20 0.75 -2.79
CA MET A 49 8.78 1.01 -4.10
C MET A 49 7.75 1.65 -5.02
N GLY A 50 8.13 2.74 -5.65
CA GLY A 50 7.28 3.46 -6.58
C GLY A 50 8.06 4.13 -7.67
N ALA A 51 7.39 4.42 -8.77
CA ALA A 51 7.96 5.05 -9.94
C ALA A 51 7.21 6.31 -10.33
N SER A 52 7.94 7.33 -10.75
CA SER A 52 7.35 8.44 -11.50
C SER A 52 7.17 8.00 -12.96
N ILE A 53 5.90 7.98 -13.40
CA ILE A 53 5.52 7.51 -14.73
C ILE A 53 5.22 8.65 -15.71
N GLY A 54 5.56 9.89 -15.33
CA GLY A 54 5.37 11.08 -16.14
C GLY A 54 4.05 11.80 -15.88
N GLY A 55 3.97 13.05 -16.34
CA GLY A 55 2.76 13.86 -16.19
C GLY A 55 2.36 14.17 -14.74
N GLY A 56 3.28 14.10 -13.79
CA GLY A 56 2.99 14.27 -12.37
C GLY A 56 2.41 13.02 -11.70
N ASN A 57 2.27 11.90 -12.44
CA ASN A 57 1.73 10.66 -11.92
C ASN A 57 2.83 9.78 -11.32
N ILE A 58 2.47 9.09 -10.26
CA ILE A 58 3.29 8.07 -9.63
C ILE A 58 2.54 6.73 -9.60
N LYS A 59 3.29 5.65 -9.47
CA LYS A 59 2.78 4.29 -9.36
C LYS A 59 3.55 3.56 -8.28
N LEU A 60 2.88 3.07 -7.26
CA LEU A 60 3.47 2.16 -6.29
C LEU A 60 3.48 0.76 -6.89
N THR A 61 4.64 0.13 -6.84
CA THR A 61 4.88 -1.19 -7.44
C THR A 61 5.16 -2.27 -6.40
N GLU A 62 5.56 -1.87 -5.19
CA GLU A 62 5.83 -2.79 -4.08
C GLU A 62 5.61 -2.08 -2.74
N MET A 63 5.12 -2.83 -1.76
CA MET A 63 5.06 -2.43 -0.36
C MET A 63 5.37 -3.64 0.53
N ASP A 64 6.39 -3.53 1.39
CA ASP A 64 6.82 -4.58 2.32
C ASP A 64 7.04 -5.95 1.64
N GLY A 65 7.62 -5.93 0.44
CA GLY A 65 7.85 -7.13 -0.38
C GLY A 65 6.66 -7.59 -1.20
N LEU A 66 5.54 -6.88 -1.14
CA LEU A 66 4.32 -7.18 -1.89
C LEU A 66 4.27 -6.43 -3.19
N ALA A 67 4.14 -7.15 -4.30
CA ALA A 67 3.89 -6.51 -5.57
C ALA A 67 2.51 -5.86 -5.58
N LEU A 68 2.48 -4.59 -5.96
CA LEU A 68 1.27 -3.77 -6.09
C LEU A 68 1.16 -3.23 -7.52
N ASP A 69 -0.01 -2.77 -7.85
CA ASP A 69 -0.28 -1.88 -8.98
C ASP A 69 -1.22 -0.78 -8.51
N PHE A 70 -0.68 0.23 -7.82
CA PHE A 70 -1.48 1.29 -7.21
C PHE A 70 -1.00 2.65 -7.72
N ASN A 71 -1.90 3.41 -8.31
CA ASN A 71 -1.59 4.70 -8.93
C ASN A 71 -2.19 5.91 -8.18
N GLY A 72 -2.79 5.68 -7.02
CA GLY A 72 -3.38 6.72 -6.20
C GLY A 72 -4.69 7.33 -6.73
N SER A 73 -5.24 6.81 -7.81
CA SER A 73 -6.49 7.35 -8.37
C SER A 73 -7.72 7.05 -7.52
N ARG A 74 -7.65 6.02 -6.67
CA ARG A 74 -8.68 5.60 -5.73
C ARG A 74 -8.06 5.23 -4.41
N SER A 75 -8.86 5.20 -3.36
CA SER A 75 -8.43 4.61 -2.10
C SER A 75 -8.34 3.09 -2.22
N ALA A 76 -7.37 2.48 -1.54
CA ALA A 76 -7.20 1.04 -1.52
C ALA A 76 -6.96 0.52 -0.11
N VAL A 77 -7.35 -0.72 0.13
CA VAL A 77 -6.92 -1.49 1.29
C VAL A 77 -6.12 -2.70 0.82
N VAL A 78 -4.95 -2.87 1.40
CA VAL A 78 -4.11 -4.05 1.21
C VAL A 78 -4.23 -4.91 2.45
N LEU A 79 -4.64 -6.14 2.24
CA LEU A 79 -4.89 -7.12 3.30
C LEU A 79 -3.96 -8.31 3.13
N GLU A 80 -3.29 -8.70 4.20
CA GLU A 80 -2.69 -10.02 4.31
C GLU A 80 -3.70 -10.95 4.97
N ILE A 81 -4.19 -11.93 4.22
CA ILE A 81 -5.25 -12.85 4.68
C ILE A 81 -4.81 -14.30 4.61
N LYS A 82 -5.31 -15.13 5.51
CA LYS A 82 -5.11 -16.59 5.43
C LYS A 82 -5.63 -17.12 4.09
N ASP A 83 -4.81 -17.91 3.42
CA ASP A 83 -5.16 -18.51 2.12
C ASP A 83 -6.03 -19.77 2.29
N ILE A 84 -7.27 -19.53 2.68
CA ILE A 84 -8.27 -20.59 2.89
C ILE A 84 -9.52 -20.35 2.03
N PRO A 85 -10.25 -21.40 1.65
CA PRO A 85 -11.51 -21.25 0.92
C PRO A 85 -12.48 -20.30 1.64
N GLY A 86 -13.04 -19.36 0.88
CA GLY A 86 -14.01 -18.40 1.39
C GLY A 86 -13.41 -17.12 1.99
N ALA A 87 -12.09 -17.02 2.23
CA ALA A 87 -11.48 -15.83 2.83
C ALA A 87 -11.77 -14.55 2.03
N ILE A 88 -11.57 -14.58 0.72
CA ILE A 88 -11.87 -13.41 -0.15
C ILE A 88 -13.36 -13.09 -0.14
N ALA A 89 -14.22 -14.10 -0.25
CA ALA A 89 -15.67 -13.91 -0.22
C ALA A 89 -16.13 -13.28 1.10
N PHE A 90 -15.51 -13.68 2.22
CA PHE A 90 -15.77 -13.11 3.54
C PHE A 90 -15.41 -11.61 3.57
N ILE A 91 -14.20 -11.25 3.14
CA ILE A 91 -13.75 -9.84 3.11
C ILE A 91 -14.62 -8.99 2.21
N THR A 92 -14.89 -9.45 0.97
CA THR A 92 -15.72 -8.70 0.01
C THR A 92 -17.16 -8.58 0.48
N GLY A 93 -17.68 -9.59 1.18
CA GLY A 93 -19.00 -9.55 1.82
C GLY A 93 -19.10 -8.48 2.90
N ILE A 94 -18.03 -8.29 3.72
CA ILE A 94 -17.98 -7.22 4.72
C ILE A 94 -18.04 -5.85 4.04
N LEU A 95 -17.25 -5.64 2.97
CA LEU A 95 -17.26 -4.38 2.24
C LEU A 95 -18.64 -4.10 1.63
N GLY A 96 -19.25 -5.11 0.99
CA GLY A 96 -20.60 -4.98 0.43
C GLY A 96 -21.66 -4.68 1.50
N HIS A 97 -21.58 -5.33 2.67
CA HIS A 97 -22.50 -5.06 3.80
C HIS A 97 -22.36 -3.61 4.32
N ASN A 98 -21.18 -3.04 4.22
CA ASN A 98 -20.90 -1.64 4.57
C ASN A 98 -21.12 -0.68 3.37
N ASN A 99 -21.82 -1.11 2.33
CA ASN A 99 -22.13 -0.33 1.12
C ASN A 99 -20.88 0.20 0.38
N LYS A 100 -19.75 -0.50 0.48
CA LYS A 100 -18.54 -0.14 -0.26
C LYS A 100 -18.53 -0.82 -1.62
N ASN A 101 -18.50 0.00 -2.67
CA ASN A 101 -18.37 -0.49 -4.02
C ASN A 101 -16.89 -0.78 -4.33
N ILE A 102 -16.65 -1.99 -4.83
CA ILE A 102 -15.30 -2.44 -5.17
C ILE A 102 -15.06 -2.16 -6.65
N SER A 103 -14.06 -1.35 -6.95
CA SER A 103 -13.67 -0.99 -8.31
C SER A 103 -12.66 -1.98 -8.90
N MET A 104 -11.74 -2.46 -8.08
CA MET A 104 -10.73 -3.45 -8.50
C MET A 104 -10.36 -4.37 -7.34
N ILE A 105 -10.12 -5.62 -7.66
CA ILE A 105 -9.49 -6.59 -6.76
C ILE A 105 -8.31 -7.20 -7.47
N SER A 106 -7.18 -7.26 -6.78
CA SER A 106 -6.03 -8.05 -7.19
C SER A 106 -5.53 -8.91 -6.05
N THR A 107 -4.98 -10.05 -6.38
CA THR A 107 -4.40 -10.97 -5.40
C THR A 107 -2.97 -11.29 -5.77
N ASN A 108 -2.10 -11.37 -4.78
CA ASN A 108 -0.75 -11.87 -4.92
C ASN A 108 -0.49 -12.92 -3.84
N LYS A 109 -0.13 -14.12 -4.25
CA LYS A 109 0.22 -15.21 -3.34
C LYS A 109 1.70 -15.53 -3.50
N PRO A 110 2.54 -15.23 -2.49
CA PRO A 110 3.93 -15.66 -2.51
C PRO A 110 4.02 -17.20 -2.52
N ALA A 111 5.00 -17.72 -3.23
CA ALA A 111 5.20 -19.18 -3.29
C ALA A 111 5.37 -19.77 -1.87
N LYS A 112 4.63 -20.85 -1.58
CA LYS A 112 4.63 -21.54 -0.28
C LYS A 112 4.14 -20.72 0.91
N SER A 113 3.45 -19.59 0.70
CA SER A 113 2.83 -18.83 1.77
C SER A 113 1.49 -19.43 2.19
N GLU A 114 1.20 -19.41 3.49
CA GLU A 114 -0.13 -19.66 4.05
C GLU A 114 -1.04 -18.43 3.98
N TYR A 115 -0.50 -17.32 3.47
CA TYR A 115 -1.19 -16.05 3.31
C TYR A 115 -1.26 -15.64 1.86
N THR A 116 -2.32 -14.95 1.52
CA THR A 116 -2.50 -14.26 0.26
C THR A 116 -2.63 -12.76 0.53
N PHE A 117 -2.07 -11.95 -0.36
CA PHE A 117 -2.23 -10.50 -0.33
C PHE A 117 -3.38 -10.11 -1.24
N LEU A 118 -4.30 -9.37 -0.68
CA LEU A 118 -5.51 -8.91 -1.36
C LEU A 118 -5.49 -7.38 -1.39
N THR A 119 -5.38 -6.81 -2.58
CA THR A 119 -5.54 -5.37 -2.79
C THR A 119 -6.94 -5.11 -3.31
N ILE A 120 -7.68 -4.26 -2.62
CA ILE A 120 -9.04 -3.86 -3.01
C ILE A 120 -9.06 -2.35 -3.15
N GLU A 121 -9.40 -1.88 -4.35
CA GLU A 121 -9.67 -0.46 -4.60
C GLU A 121 -11.17 -0.18 -4.50
N THR A 122 -11.51 0.92 -3.84
CA THR A 122 -12.86 1.40 -3.67
C THR A 122 -13.01 2.83 -4.20
N GLU A 123 -14.21 3.20 -4.64
CA GLU A 123 -14.49 4.57 -5.09
C GLU A 123 -14.49 5.55 -3.92
N ASP A 124 -15.06 5.12 -2.80
CA ASP A 124 -15.13 5.88 -1.56
C ASP A 124 -14.00 5.46 -0.60
N GLU A 125 -13.61 6.40 0.24
CA GLU A 125 -12.69 6.12 1.34
C GLU A 125 -13.31 5.11 2.32
N LEU A 126 -12.44 4.28 2.91
CA LEU A 126 -12.87 3.34 3.93
C LEU A 126 -12.80 4.02 5.31
N GLU A 127 -13.91 4.01 6.02
CA GLU A 127 -13.97 4.58 7.36
C GLU A 127 -13.05 3.81 8.33
N SER A 128 -12.44 4.53 9.26
CA SER A 128 -11.57 3.95 10.27
C SER A 128 -12.24 2.82 11.06
N SER A 129 -13.55 2.93 11.29
CA SER A 129 -14.35 1.88 11.96
C SER A 129 -14.38 0.57 11.18
N LEU A 130 -14.48 0.63 9.85
CA LEU A 130 -14.45 -0.54 8.98
C LEU A 130 -13.04 -1.16 8.94
N ILE A 131 -12.01 -0.33 8.87
CA ILE A 131 -10.61 -0.79 8.94
C ILE A 131 -10.34 -1.51 10.27
N GLU A 132 -10.78 -0.94 11.40
CA GLU A 132 -10.66 -1.58 12.71
C GLU A 132 -11.48 -2.87 12.81
N GLN A 133 -12.63 -2.94 12.15
CA GLN A 133 -13.39 -4.18 12.03
C GLN A 133 -12.62 -5.25 11.27
N LEU A 134 -12.03 -4.90 10.11
CA LEU A 134 -11.24 -5.83 9.31
C LEU A 134 -10.05 -6.39 10.09
N ARG A 135 -9.36 -5.56 10.88
CA ARG A 135 -8.22 -5.97 11.72
C ARG A 135 -8.56 -7.00 12.80
N LYS A 136 -9.81 -7.08 13.21
CA LYS A 136 -10.26 -8.00 14.29
C LYS A 136 -10.56 -9.42 13.82
N PHE A 137 -10.63 -9.66 12.51
CA PHE A 137 -10.93 -10.98 12.00
C PHE A 137 -9.71 -11.88 11.96
N GLU A 138 -9.85 -13.10 12.48
CA GLU A 138 -8.77 -14.09 12.53
C GLU A 138 -8.18 -14.46 11.15
N VAL A 139 -8.96 -14.25 10.10
CA VAL A 139 -8.50 -14.48 8.72
C VAL A 139 -7.56 -13.38 8.24
N VAL A 140 -7.54 -12.24 8.90
CA VAL A 140 -6.76 -11.05 8.53
C VAL A 140 -5.53 -10.94 9.44
N ALA A 141 -4.35 -11.04 8.86
CA ALA A 141 -3.08 -10.88 9.58
C ALA A 141 -2.59 -9.43 9.59
N LYS A 142 -2.82 -8.69 8.50
CA LYS A 142 -2.38 -7.29 8.37
C LYS A 142 -3.35 -6.51 7.50
N VAL A 143 -3.51 -5.23 7.83
CA VAL A 143 -4.30 -4.27 7.04
C VAL A 143 -3.47 -3.00 6.86
N VAL A 144 -3.30 -2.58 5.62
CA VAL A 144 -2.69 -1.30 5.23
C VAL A 144 -3.70 -0.53 4.40
N VAL A 145 -3.86 0.75 4.69
CA VAL A 145 -4.73 1.65 3.90
C VAL A 145 -3.85 2.53 3.04
N LEU A 146 -4.22 2.67 1.80
CA LEU A 146 -3.59 3.56 0.84
C LEU A 146 -4.65 4.58 0.41
N ASP A 147 -4.44 5.83 0.79
CA ASP A 147 -5.30 6.92 0.38
C ASP A 147 -4.99 7.34 -1.05
N LYS A 148 -5.99 7.86 -1.75
CA LYS A 148 -5.80 8.50 -3.05
C LYS A 148 -4.91 9.75 -2.90
N PHE A 149 -4.14 10.06 -3.91
CA PHE A 149 -3.24 11.22 -3.94
C PHE A 149 -3.24 11.93 -5.30
#